data_8123e28054badd91d9ddee7045e41aa5
#
_entry.id   8123e28054badd91d9ddee7045e41aa5
#
_cell.length_a   1.000
_cell.length_b   1.000
_cell.length_c   1.000
_cell.angle_alpha   90.00
_cell.angle_beta   90.00
_cell.angle_gamma   90.00
#
_symmetry.space_group_name_H-M   'P 1'
#
loop_
_entity.id
_entity.type
_entity.pdbx_description
1 polymer ?
#
loop_
_entity_poly.entity_id
_entity_poly.type
_entity_poly.pdbx_seq_one_letter_code
_entity_poly.pdbx_strand_id
1 'polypeptide(L)'
;MKYKCLVCGQTFEISDGQEIVCPVCGASGDNVVPYKEEEMTWPAEHAVGIAKGVDEEILKGLRNHFNGECSEVGMYLAMSRQALREGYPEIASALDKIAHEEAEHAARFGEMLGELVSKSTKENLEKMLAGENGACHGKMAIAKKAKELNLDAIHDSVHEMARDEARHGKALQALLKRYF
;
A
#
# COMPACT_ATOMS: atom_id res chain seq x y z
N MET A 1 -31.38 9.49 -12.97
CA MET A 1 -30.55 9.64 -14.20
C MET A 1 -29.87 10.99 -14.23
N LYS A 2 -28.66 11.07 -14.82
CA LYS A 2 -27.91 12.35 -14.99
C LYS A 2 -28.20 12.95 -16.35
N TYR A 3 -28.43 14.27 -16.41
CA TYR A 3 -28.76 15.00 -17.61
C TYR A 3 -27.87 16.22 -17.79
N LYS A 4 -27.72 16.71 -19.01
CA LYS A 4 -27.02 17.95 -19.35
C LYS A 4 -27.96 18.87 -20.10
N CYS A 5 -28.05 20.13 -19.66
CA CYS A 5 -28.76 21.17 -20.34
C CYS A 5 -27.90 21.75 -21.48
N LEU A 6 -28.40 21.73 -22.71
CA LEU A 6 -27.70 22.28 -23.88
C LEU A 6 -27.75 23.80 -23.92
N VAL A 7 -28.66 24.44 -23.17
CA VAL A 7 -28.82 25.89 -23.14
C VAL A 7 -27.83 26.56 -22.20
N CYS A 8 -27.68 26.04 -20.94
CA CYS A 8 -26.82 26.67 -19.94
C CYS A 8 -25.61 25.81 -19.55
N GLY A 9 -25.48 24.58 -20.11
CA GLY A 9 -24.36 23.66 -19.83
C GLY A 9 -24.44 22.92 -18.49
N GLN A 10 -25.44 23.22 -17.62
CA GLN A 10 -25.58 22.58 -16.30
C GLN A 10 -25.84 21.10 -16.43
N THR A 11 -25.13 20.31 -15.60
CA THR A 11 -25.41 18.89 -15.35
C THR A 11 -26.19 18.74 -14.05
N PHE A 12 -27.19 17.85 -14.03
CA PHE A 12 -28.07 17.66 -12.87
C PHE A 12 -28.67 16.24 -12.87
N GLU A 13 -29.15 15.81 -11.72
CA GLU A 13 -29.78 14.50 -11.55
C GLU A 13 -31.27 14.66 -11.37
N ILE A 14 -32.05 13.75 -11.97
CA ILE A 14 -33.51 13.65 -11.85
C ILE A 14 -33.85 12.23 -11.37
N SER A 15 -34.72 12.15 -10.36
CA SER A 15 -35.28 10.89 -9.90
C SER A 15 -36.30 10.33 -10.87
N ASP A 16 -36.50 9.03 -10.88
CA ASP A 16 -37.47 8.39 -11.78
C ASP A 16 -38.88 8.92 -11.55
N GLY A 17 -39.56 9.28 -12.65
CA GLY A 17 -40.92 9.80 -12.64
C GLY A 17 -41.03 11.32 -12.49
N GLN A 18 -39.98 12.06 -12.38
CA GLN A 18 -39.97 13.52 -12.38
C GLN A 18 -39.83 14.08 -13.79
N GLU A 19 -40.42 15.26 -14.03
CA GLU A 19 -40.29 15.96 -15.32
C GLU A 19 -38.84 16.41 -15.56
N ILE A 20 -38.34 16.21 -16.77
CA ILE A 20 -36.96 16.54 -17.15
C ILE A 20 -36.87 18.02 -17.52
N VAL A 21 -36.59 18.86 -16.51
CA VAL A 21 -36.45 20.31 -16.62
C VAL A 21 -35.16 20.76 -15.98
N CYS A 22 -34.37 21.60 -16.64
CA CYS A 22 -33.17 22.16 -16.09
C CYS A 22 -33.46 23.04 -14.86
N PRO A 23 -32.90 22.74 -13.68
CA PRO A 23 -33.17 23.48 -12.45
C PRO A 23 -32.57 24.90 -12.43
N VAL A 24 -31.69 25.21 -13.39
CA VAL A 24 -31.02 26.52 -13.47
C VAL A 24 -31.73 27.47 -14.44
N CYS A 25 -32.07 27.01 -15.64
CA CYS A 25 -32.64 27.89 -16.70
C CYS A 25 -34.04 27.50 -17.15
N GLY A 26 -34.64 26.44 -16.63
CA GLY A 26 -35.97 25.98 -16.98
C GLY A 26 -36.08 25.32 -18.35
N ALA A 27 -35.00 25.09 -19.08
CA ALA A 27 -35.02 24.41 -20.36
C ALA A 27 -35.49 22.96 -20.21
N SER A 28 -36.24 22.45 -21.20
CA SER A 28 -36.80 21.09 -21.24
C SER A 28 -36.80 20.53 -22.65
N GLY A 29 -37.31 19.32 -22.83
CA GLY A 29 -37.40 18.65 -24.12
C GLY A 29 -36.01 18.42 -24.75
N ASP A 30 -35.87 18.69 -26.04
CA ASP A 30 -34.63 18.47 -26.81
C ASP A 30 -33.43 19.27 -26.33
N ASN A 31 -33.64 20.25 -25.45
CA ASN A 31 -32.58 21.05 -24.81
C ASN A 31 -31.99 20.39 -23.57
N VAL A 32 -32.51 19.25 -23.16
CA VAL A 32 -31.98 18.47 -22.01
C VAL A 32 -31.75 17.04 -22.46
N VAL A 33 -30.49 16.64 -22.48
CA VAL A 33 -30.09 15.32 -22.99
C VAL A 33 -29.53 14.44 -21.85
N PRO A 34 -29.70 13.11 -21.94
CA PRO A 34 -29.02 12.20 -21.03
C PRO A 34 -27.52 12.44 -21.07
N TYR A 35 -26.90 12.53 -19.87
CA TYR A 35 -25.47 12.76 -19.72
C TYR A 35 -24.82 11.55 -19.12
N LYS A 36 -23.87 10.98 -19.85
CA LYS A 36 -22.90 10.03 -19.29
C LYS A 36 -21.57 10.76 -19.16
N GLU A 37 -21.00 10.75 -17.98
CA GLU A 37 -19.61 11.13 -17.84
C GLU A 37 -18.77 10.17 -18.68
N GLU A 38 -17.99 10.70 -19.61
CA GLU A 38 -16.99 9.90 -20.30
C GLU A 38 -15.89 9.58 -19.28
N GLU A 39 -15.78 8.31 -18.93
CA GLU A 39 -14.65 7.86 -18.10
C GLU A 39 -13.37 8.07 -18.89
N MET A 40 -12.44 8.80 -18.30
CA MET A 40 -11.12 8.97 -18.88
C MET A 40 -10.43 7.61 -18.94
N THR A 41 -10.01 7.19 -20.13
CA THR A 41 -9.26 5.96 -20.33
C THR A 41 -7.77 6.29 -20.44
N TRP A 42 -6.95 5.46 -19.80
CA TRP A 42 -5.51 5.61 -19.81
C TRP A 42 -4.88 4.50 -20.64
N PRO A 43 -4.19 4.80 -21.76
CA PRO A 43 -3.60 3.78 -22.65
C PRO A 43 -2.45 3.02 -22.03
N ALA A 44 -1.87 3.54 -20.93
CA ALA A 44 -0.85 2.88 -20.15
C ALA A 44 -1.18 3.07 -18.65
N GLU A 45 -1.56 2.00 -17.98
CA GLU A 45 -1.93 2.00 -16.57
C GLU A 45 -1.13 0.92 -15.83
N HIS A 46 -0.53 1.30 -14.69
CA HIS A 46 0.04 0.34 -13.77
C HIS A 46 -1.07 -0.33 -12.97
N ALA A 47 -1.20 -1.64 -13.11
CA ALA A 47 -2.23 -2.41 -12.43
C ALA A 47 -1.63 -3.44 -11.47
N VAL A 48 -2.16 -3.46 -10.23
CA VAL A 48 -1.84 -4.52 -9.27
C VAL A 48 -2.38 -5.85 -9.79
N GLY A 49 -1.54 -6.89 -9.76
CA GLY A 49 -1.91 -8.25 -10.14
C GLY A 49 -1.85 -8.53 -11.64
N ILE A 50 -0.99 -7.84 -12.39
CA ILE A 50 -0.80 -8.10 -13.83
C ILE A 50 -0.26 -9.51 -14.12
N ALA A 51 0.36 -10.17 -13.14
CA ALA A 51 0.87 -11.52 -13.25
C ALA A 51 -0.19 -12.61 -12.97
N LYS A 52 -1.45 -12.24 -12.74
CA LYS A 52 -2.52 -13.23 -12.53
C LYS A 52 -2.76 -14.04 -13.81
N GLY A 53 -2.63 -15.38 -13.69
CA GLY A 53 -2.91 -16.30 -14.79
C GLY A 53 -1.75 -16.47 -15.77
N VAL A 54 -0.56 -15.93 -15.49
CA VAL A 54 0.65 -16.24 -16.25
C VAL A 54 1.20 -17.63 -15.86
N ASP A 55 2.19 -18.10 -16.60
CA ASP A 55 2.86 -19.36 -16.36
C ASP A 55 3.40 -19.50 -14.93
N GLU A 56 3.29 -20.70 -14.33
CA GLU A 56 3.65 -20.92 -12.92
C GLU A 56 5.16 -20.78 -12.67
N GLU A 57 6.01 -21.02 -13.65
CA GLU A 57 7.45 -20.80 -13.52
C GLU A 57 7.75 -19.30 -13.38
N ILE A 58 7.05 -18.45 -14.13
CA ILE A 58 7.13 -17.00 -13.99
C ILE A 58 6.66 -16.56 -12.60
N LEU A 59 5.49 -17.02 -12.15
CA LEU A 59 4.97 -16.70 -10.82
C LEU A 59 5.95 -17.10 -9.71
N LYS A 60 6.51 -18.30 -9.80
CA LYS A 60 7.53 -18.77 -8.86
C LYS A 60 8.77 -17.88 -8.87
N GLY A 61 9.24 -17.47 -10.05
CA GLY A 61 10.34 -16.52 -10.21
C GLY A 61 10.05 -15.19 -9.51
N LEU A 62 8.90 -14.58 -9.78
CA LEU A 62 8.48 -13.32 -9.18
C LEU A 62 8.39 -13.40 -7.64
N ARG A 63 7.80 -14.47 -7.08
CA ARG A 63 7.73 -14.69 -5.62
C ARG A 63 9.11 -14.85 -4.99
N ASN A 64 10.02 -15.61 -5.65
CA ASN A 64 11.38 -15.79 -5.16
C ASN A 64 12.16 -14.46 -5.14
N HIS A 65 12.07 -13.68 -6.21
CA HIS A 65 12.70 -12.36 -6.26
C HIS A 65 12.10 -11.42 -5.22
N PHE A 66 10.77 -11.34 -5.08
CA PHE A 66 10.15 -10.55 -4.00
C PHE A 66 10.76 -10.85 -2.64
N ASN A 67 10.89 -12.14 -2.27
CA ASN A 67 11.46 -12.55 -0.99
C ASN A 67 12.97 -12.22 -0.90
N GLY A 68 13.70 -12.36 -2.00
CA GLY A 68 15.11 -11.99 -2.10
C GLY A 68 15.30 -10.50 -1.81
N GLU A 69 14.64 -9.65 -2.56
CA GLU A 69 14.73 -8.19 -2.41
C GLU A 69 14.35 -7.73 -0.99
N CYS A 70 13.26 -8.26 -0.42
CA CYS A 70 12.89 -7.96 0.96
C CYS A 70 14.00 -8.31 1.98
N SER A 71 14.71 -9.43 1.75
CA SER A 71 15.82 -9.85 2.60
C SER A 71 17.04 -8.95 2.39
N GLU A 72 17.34 -8.58 1.15
CA GLU A 72 18.47 -7.73 0.78
C GLU A 72 18.36 -6.33 1.36
N VAL A 73 17.16 -5.75 1.45
CA VAL A 73 16.92 -4.48 2.17
C VAL A 73 17.49 -4.54 3.59
N GLY A 74 17.13 -5.58 4.35
CA GLY A 74 17.61 -5.76 5.72
C GLY A 74 19.12 -5.99 5.79
N MET A 75 19.67 -6.77 4.86
CA MET A 75 21.10 -7.08 4.78
C MET A 75 21.92 -5.82 4.48
N TYR A 76 21.56 -5.06 3.44
CA TYR A 76 22.28 -3.82 3.08
C TYR A 76 22.22 -2.77 4.19
N LEU A 77 21.08 -2.59 4.86
CA LEU A 77 20.99 -1.69 6.02
C LEU A 77 21.87 -2.14 7.18
N ALA A 78 21.96 -3.45 7.45
CA ALA A 78 22.84 -3.97 8.48
C ALA A 78 24.33 -3.79 8.13
N MET A 79 24.68 -4.03 6.86
CA MET A 79 26.03 -3.80 6.34
C MET A 79 26.42 -2.32 6.37
N SER A 80 25.49 -1.42 6.02
CA SER A 80 25.69 0.04 6.14
C SER A 80 26.05 0.44 7.57
N ARG A 81 25.31 -0.05 8.57
CA ARG A 81 25.61 0.20 9.99
C ARG A 81 26.98 -0.35 10.39
N GLN A 82 27.38 -1.50 9.85
CA GLN A 82 28.72 -2.06 10.13
C GLN A 82 29.81 -1.21 9.50
N ALA A 83 29.64 -0.76 8.27
CA ALA A 83 30.59 0.15 7.61
C ALA A 83 30.80 1.45 8.40
N LEU A 84 29.72 2.01 8.99
CA LEU A 84 29.85 3.18 9.89
C LEU A 84 30.67 2.87 11.15
N ARG A 85 30.48 1.69 11.78
CA ARG A 85 31.26 1.29 12.96
C ARG A 85 32.75 1.14 12.64
N GLU A 86 33.07 0.75 11.41
CA GLU A 86 34.44 0.60 10.93
C GLU A 86 35.06 1.90 10.39
N GLY A 87 34.28 3.00 10.31
CA GLY A 87 34.75 4.30 9.85
C GLY A 87 34.72 4.49 8.33
N TYR A 88 33.85 3.78 7.61
CA TYR A 88 33.69 3.88 6.15
C TYR A 88 32.35 4.55 5.77
N PRO A 89 32.16 5.84 6.00
CA PRO A 89 30.86 6.50 5.78
C PRO A 89 30.43 6.51 4.32
N GLU A 90 31.36 6.57 3.34
CA GLU A 90 31.03 6.51 1.93
C GLU A 90 30.49 5.15 1.51
N ILE A 91 31.03 4.05 2.05
CA ILE A 91 30.53 2.69 1.84
C ILE A 91 29.15 2.56 2.49
N ALA A 92 28.97 3.06 3.69
CA ALA A 92 27.69 3.05 4.38
C ALA A 92 26.60 3.76 3.59
N SER A 93 26.91 4.96 3.03
CA SER A 93 25.98 5.72 2.20
C SER A 93 25.60 4.97 0.90
N ALA A 94 26.57 4.30 0.27
CA ALA A 94 26.30 3.52 -0.93
C ALA A 94 25.39 2.32 -0.63
N LEU A 95 25.65 1.60 0.46
CA LEU A 95 24.83 0.45 0.89
C LEU A 95 23.40 0.85 1.29
N ASP A 96 23.24 2.00 1.96
CA ASP A 96 21.94 2.55 2.31
C ASP A 96 21.11 2.88 1.05
N LYS A 97 21.76 3.47 0.04
CA LYS A 97 21.11 3.75 -1.24
C LYS A 97 20.66 2.48 -1.95
N ILE A 98 21.53 1.44 -2.01
CA ILE A 98 21.18 0.14 -2.59
C ILE A 98 19.97 -0.46 -1.87
N ALA A 99 19.95 -0.43 -0.52
CA ALA A 99 18.80 -0.93 0.25
C ALA A 99 17.48 -0.30 -0.17
N HIS A 100 17.46 1.00 -0.47
CA HIS A 100 16.26 1.68 -0.96
C HIS A 100 15.89 1.27 -2.39
N GLU A 101 16.87 1.02 -3.26
CA GLU A 101 16.65 0.50 -4.61
C GLU A 101 16.03 -0.91 -4.56
N GLU A 102 16.52 -1.81 -3.67
CA GLU A 102 15.93 -3.14 -3.47
C GLU A 102 14.50 -3.08 -2.89
N ALA A 103 14.21 -2.10 -2.04
CA ALA A 103 12.84 -1.88 -1.56
C ALA A 103 11.87 -1.52 -2.71
N GLU A 104 12.31 -0.72 -3.68
CA GLU A 104 11.55 -0.40 -4.89
C GLU A 104 11.37 -1.63 -5.80
N HIS A 105 12.38 -2.49 -5.93
CA HIS A 105 12.26 -3.76 -6.66
C HIS A 105 11.23 -4.68 -5.99
N ALA A 106 11.31 -4.86 -4.68
CA ALA A 106 10.34 -5.64 -3.91
C ALA A 106 8.91 -5.10 -4.10
N ALA A 107 8.71 -3.78 -4.03
CA ALA A 107 7.42 -3.16 -4.25
C ALA A 107 6.85 -3.51 -5.63
N ARG A 108 7.64 -3.42 -6.69
CA ARG A 108 7.24 -3.75 -8.07
C ARG A 108 6.87 -5.23 -8.22
N PHE A 109 7.65 -6.14 -7.65
CA PHE A 109 7.30 -7.57 -7.64
C PHE A 109 5.99 -7.83 -6.88
N GLY A 110 5.81 -7.17 -5.73
CA GLY A 110 4.57 -7.25 -4.94
C GLY A 110 3.34 -6.76 -5.71
N GLU A 111 3.47 -5.65 -6.44
CA GLU A 111 2.41 -5.11 -7.31
C GLU A 111 2.10 -6.05 -8.48
N MET A 112 3.12 -6.57 -9.17
CA MET A 112 2.90 -7.51 -10.28
C MET A 112 2.19 -8.77 -9.84
N LEU A 113 2.56 -9.34 -8.70
CA LEU A 113 1.92 -10.52 -8.13
C LEU A 113 0.47 -10.26 -7.71
N GLY A 114 0.19 -9.13 -7.06
CA GLY A 114 -1.14 -8.82 -6.52
C GLY A 114 -1.64 -9.82 -5.47
N GLU A 115 -0.71 -10.55 -4.82
CA GLU A 115 -0.99 -11.53 -3.77
C GLU A 115 -0.87 -10.91 -2.38
N LEU A 116 0.02 -9.94 -2.23
CA LEU A 116 0.33 -9.26 -0.98
C LEU A 116 -0.39 -7.92 -0.87
N VAL A 117 -0.54 -7.24 -1.99
CA VAL A 117 -1.18 -5.93 -2.12
C VAL A 117 -2.44 -6.09 -2.96
N SER A 118 -3.58 -5.59 -2.47
CA SER A 118 -4.84 -5.51 -3.21
C SER A 118 -5.02 -4.13 -3.85
N LYS A 119 -5.98 -4.01 -4.77
CA LYS A 119 -6.39 -2.71 -5.34
C LYS A 119 -7.14 -1.82 -4.35
N SER A 120 -7.48 -2.33 -3.17
CA SER A 120 -8.20 -1.61 -2.12
C SER A 120 -7.25 -1.16 -1.02
N THR A 121 -7.08 0.16 -0.87
CA THR A 121 -6.31 0.74 0.24
C THR A 121 -6.86 0.30 1.59
N LYS A 122 -8.19 0.22 1.74
CA LYS A 122 -8.82 -0.25 2.97
C LYS A 122 -8.39 -1.67 3.33
N GLU A 123 -8.51 -2.61 2.38
CA GLU A 123 -8.10 -4.01 2.59
C GLU A 123 -6.61 -4.13 2.93
N ASN A 124 -5.76 -3.35 2.26
CA ASN A 124 -4.33 -3.32 2.55
C ASN A 124 -4.06 -2.86 3.99
N LEU A 125 -4.71 -1.79 4.44
CA LEU A 125 -4.57 -1.29 5.81
C LEU A 125 -5.11 -2.29 6.85
N GLU A 126 -6.25 -2.93 6.61
CA GLU A 126 -6.83 -3.94 7.49
C GLU A 126 -5.91 -5.16 7.64
N LYS A 127 -5.35 -5.64 6.51
CA LYS A 127 -4.39 -6.74 6.48
C LYS A 127 -3.12 -6.41 7.27
N MET A 128 -2.56 -5.21 7.03
CA MET A 128 -1.35 -4.78 7.72
C MET A 128 -1.60 -4.53 9.21
N LEU A 129 -2.74 -3.97 9.60
CA LEU A 129 -3.11 -3.82 11.01
C LEU A 129 -3.11 -5.16 11.76
N ALA A 130 -3.66 -6.20 11.14
CA ALA A 130 -3.62 -7.55 11.71
C ALA A 130 -2.17 -8.10 11.79
N GLY A 131 -1.37 -7.83 10.76
CA GLY A 131 0.05 -8.19 10.72
C GLY A 131 0.86 -7.55 11.84
N GLU A 132 0.73 -6.22 12.02
CA GLU A 132 1.42 -5.46 13.07
C GLU A 132 1.06 -5.97 14.47
N ASN A 133 -0.23 -6.28 14.69
CA ASN A 133 -0.69 -6.87 15.94
C ASN A 133 -0.02 -8.22 16.21
N GLY A 134 0.01 -9.11 15.21
CA GLY A 134 0.67 -10.41 15.31
C GLY A 134 2.19 -10.28 15.55
N ALA A 135 2.84 -9.39 14.81
CA ALA A 135 4.27 -9.11 14.94
C ALA A 135 4.64 -8.57 16.34
N CYS A 136 3.80 -7.67 16.89
CA CYS A 136 3.97 -7.16 18.24
C CYS A 136 3.95 -8.30 19.28
N HIS A 137 2.96 -9.19 19.21
CA HIS A 137 2.85 -10.34 20.11
C HIS A 137 4.02 -11.31 19.96
N GLY A 138 4.43 -11.62 18.73
CA GLY A 138 5.54 -12.51 18.43
C GLY A 138 6.87 -11.97 18.98
N LYS A 139 7.17 -10.69 18.69
CA LYS A 139 8.39 -10.05 19.22
C LYS A 139 8.38 -9.97 20.75
N MET A 140 7.22 -9.67 21.37
CA MET A 140 7.11 -9.66 22.83
C MET A 140 7.34 -11.04 23.46
N ALA A 141 6.92 -12.11 22.80
CA ALA A 141 7.22 -13.48 23.28
C ALA A 141 8.71 -13.79 23.23
N ILE A 142 9.42 -13.38 22.16
CA ILE A 142 10.87 -13.51 22.05
C ILE A 142 11.57 -12.68 23.12
N ALA A 143 11.17 -11.43 23.33
CA ALA A 143 11.74 -10.56 24.35
C ALA A 143 11.62 -11.17 25.76
N LYS A 144 10.43 -11.68 26.13
CA LYS A 144 10.22 -12.38 27.40
C LYS A 144 11.17 -13.58 27.56
N LYS A 145 11.27 -14.40 26.52
CA LYS A 145 12.16 -15.58 26.54
C LYS A 145 13.63 -15.19 26.67
N ALA A 146 14.06 -14.14 25.98
CA ALA A 146 15.42 -13.60 26.10
C ALA A 146 15.71 -13.14 27.56
N LYS A 147 14.74 -12.48 28.20
CA LYS A 147 14.88 -12.06 29.61
C LYS A 147 15.02 -13.24 30.57
N GLU A 148 14.23 -14.30 30.39
CA GLU A 148 14.33 -15.53 31.17
C GLU A 148 15.74 -16.19 31.08
N LEU A 149 16.38 -16.00 29.90
CA LEU A 149 17.71 -16.54 29.62
C LEU A 149 18.85 -15.57 29.92
N ASN A 150 18.58 -14.42 30.55
CA ASN A 150 19.55 -13.34 30.84
C ASN A 150 20.27 -12.79 29.61
N LEU A 151 19.56 -12.75 28.46
CA LEU A 151 20.04 -12.20 27.19
C LEU A 151 19.53 -10.74 27.03
N ASP A 152 19.99 -9.85 27.92
CA ASP A 152 19.46 -8.49 28.06
C ASP A 152 19.54 -7.67 26.76
N ALA A 153 20.66 -7.74 26.04
CA ALA A 153 20.80 -7.00 24.75
C ALA A 153 19.78 -7.45 23.70
N ILE A 154 19.46 -8.74 23.66
CA ILE A 154 18.42 -9.28 22.75
C ILE A 154 17.05 -8.85 23.25
N HIS A 155 16.79 -8.98 24.56
CA HIS A 155 15.54 -8.53 25.17
C HIS A 155 15.24 -7.07 24.82
N ASP A 156 16.19 -6.17 25.10
CA ASP A 156 15.97 -4.73 24.93
C ASP A 156 15.71 -4.37 23.46
N SER A 157 16.50 -4.94 22.53
CA SER A 157 16.33 -4.69 21.11
C SER A 157 14.98 -5.20 20.58
N VAL A 158 14.58 -6.43 20.95
CA VAL A 158 13.33 -7.02 20.44
C VAL A 158 12.12 -6.41 21.13
N HIS A 159 12.23 -6.02 22.40
CA HIS A 159 11.18 -5.32 23.12
C HIS A 159 10.88 -3.93 22.50
N GLU A 160 11.91 -3.17 22.12
CA GLU A 160 11.71 -1.91 21.40
C GLU A 160 11.03 -2.13 20.05
N MET A 161 11.45 -3.13 19.28
CA MET A 161 10.75 -3.46 18.02
C MET A 161 9.28 -3.83 18.25
N ALA A 162 8.96 -4.55 19.35
CA ALA A 162 7.55 -4.85 19.67
C ALA A 162 6.73 -3.59 19.98
N ARG A 163 7.34 -2.56 20.59
CA ARG A 163 6.72 -1.25 20.81
C ARG A 163 6.50 -0.49 19.51
N ASP A 164 7.44 -0.62 18.55
CA ASP A 164 7.28 -0.04 17.22
C ASP A 164 6.10 -0.66 16.48
N GLU A 165 5.94 -2.00 16.51
CA GLU A 165 4.79 -2.67 15.89
C GLU A 165 3.45 -2.20 16.50
N ALA A 166 3.42 -2.00 17.82
CA ALA A 166 2.23 -1.45 18.48
C ALA A 166 1.93 0.00 18.03
N ARG A 167 2.96 0.81 17.80
CA ARG A 167 2.83 2.16 17.26
C ARG A 167 2.35 2.16 15.81
N HIS A 168 2.91 1.27 14.97
CA HIS A 168 2.48 1.09 13.59
C HIS A 168 1.00 0.67 13.53
N GLY A 169 0.62 -0.36 14.30
CA GLY A 169 -0.77 -0.81 14.35
C GLY A 169 -1.74 0.30 14.78
N LYS A 170 -1.40 1.10 15.78
CA LYS A 170 -2.23 2.25 16.19
C LYS A 170 -2.35 3.31 15.10
N ALA A 171 -1.27 3.56 14.35
CA ALA A 171 -1.30 4.50 13.24
C ALA A 171 -2.22 4.00 12.12
N LEU A 172 -2.11 2.72 11.73
CA LEU A 172 -2.99 2.09 10.74
C LEU A 172 -4.46 2.11 11.17
N GLN A 173 -4.74 1.81 12.45
CA GLN A 173 -6.09 1.88 13.01
C GLN A 173 -6.67 3.30 12.95
N ALA A 174 -5.86 4.31 13.22
CA ALA A 174 -6.28 5.71 13.14
C ALA A 174 -6.58 6.13 11.68
N LEU A 175 -5.77 5.66 10.71
CA LEU A 175 -6.02 5.89 9.29
C LEU A 175 -7.31 5.23 8.83
N LEU A 176 -7.55 3.97 9.19
CA LEU A 176 -8.80 3.27 8.90
C LEU A 176 -10.01 4.03 9.44
N LYS A 177 -9.97 4.44 10.71
CA LYS A 177 -11.07 5.20 11.33
C LYS A 177 -11.32 6.56 10.67
N ARG A 178 -10.27 7.19 10.11
CA ARG A 178 -10.36 8.52 9.51
C ARG A 178 -10.93 8.50 8.10
N TYR A 179 -10.61 7.47 7.31
CA TYR A 179 -10.87 7.47 5.87
C TYR A 179 -11.90 6.44 5.40
N PHE A 180 -12.19 5.45 6.23
CA PHE A 180 -13.09 4.33 5.91
C PHE A 180 -14.07 4.01 7.05
#